data_d6c508dd2b2b56f43fbf0dd7b21e729a
#
_entry.id   d6c508dd2b2b56f43fbf0dd7b21e729a
#
_cell.length_a   1.000
_cell.length_b   1.000
_cell.length_c   1.000
_cell.angle_alpha   90.00
_cell.angle_beta   90.00
_cell.angle_gamma   90.00
#
_symmetry.space_group_name_H-M   'P 1'
#
loop_
_entity.id
_entity.type
_entity.pdbx_description
1 polymer ?
#
loop_
_entity_poly.entity_id
_entity_poly.type
_entity_poly.pdbx_seq_one_letter_code
_entity_poly.pdbx_strand_id
1 'polypeptide(L)'
;MNRLQCLIRLARALDKIDRNGAEHDKNGLFTGNGNSGGNIAPESEVYAKSPTTEENSTPLDITEILGEEFIGYKGTDAVNKLLGEKRGYIKGAFRNKTFGDIALLYGDETLGLCHIIAQRKKQGFTDEKIKDLLGSLDDVITNGKVEPSKTGNETFEVYKDGEVAIISPKLNGNHFTFVLTAYKSRNKK
;
A
#
# COMPACT_ATOMS: atom_id res chain seq x y z
N MET A 1 11.07 -19.11 -11.48
CA MET A 1 10.27 -18.79 -10.29
C MET A 1 9.47 -17.55 -10.65
N ASN A 2 8.14 -17.59 -10.60
CA ASN A 2 7.27 -16.50 -11.10
C ASN A 2 7.34 -15.31 -10.13
N ARG A 3 7.42 -14.07 -10.65
CA ARG A 3 7.49 -12.81 -9.86
C ARG A 3 6.43 -12.73 -8.75
N LEU A 4 5.25 -13.27 -9.01
CA LEU A 4 4.14 -13.35 -8.04
C LEU A 4 4.49 -14.19 -6.80
N GLN A 5 5.26 -15.27 -6.94
CA GLN A 5 5.69 -16.10 -5.81
C GLN A 5 6.75 -15.43 -4.94
N CYS A 6 7.54 -14.50 -5.51
CA CYS A 6 8.53 -13.72 -4.76
C CYS A 6 7.85 -12.68 -3.86
N LEU A 7 6.81 -12.00 -4.36
CA LEU A 7 6.03 -11.01 -3.59
C LEU A 7 5.23 -11.67 -2.46
N ILE A 8 4.65 -12.84 -2.69
CA ILE A 8 3.94 -13.62 -1.65
C ILE A 8 4.90 -14.11 -0.56
N ARG A 9 6.14 -14.45 -0.90
CA ARG A 9 7.16 -14.82 0.09
C ARG A 9 7.63 -13.63 0.92
N LEU A 10 7.78 -12.45 0.31
CA LEU A 10 8.15 -11.22 1.02
C LEU A 10 7.05 -10.79 2.00
N ALA A 11 5.79 -10.80 1.58
CA ALA A 11 4.65 -10.47 2.44
C ALA A 11 4.55 -11.43 3.65
N ARG A 12 4.78 -12.73 3.45
CA ARG A 12 4.78 -13.73 4.55
C ARG A 12 5.98 -13.64 5.48
N ALA A 13 7.10 -13.08 5.03
CA ALA A 13 8.28 -12.87 5.88
C ALA A 13 8.08 -11.67 6.83
N LEU A 14 7.33 -10.65 6.40
CA LEU A 14 7.04 -9.46 7.19
C LEU A 14 5.99 -9.70 8.31
N ASP A 15 5.14 -10.71 8.17
CA ASP A 15 4.14 -11.08 9.20
C ASP A 15 4.74 -11.79 10.44
N LYS A 16 6.05 -12.11 10.41
CA LYS A 16 6.72 -12.85 11.52
C LYS A 16 7.52 -11.96 12.47
N ILE A 17 7.65 -10.68 12.18
CA ILE A 17 8.45 -9.73 12.97
C ILE A 17 7.51 -8.70 13.59
N ASP A 18 7.59 -8.53 14.90
CA ASP A 18 6.83 -7.47 15.59
C ASP A 18 7.40 -6.07 15.29
N ARG A 19 6.71 -5.02 15.77
CA ARG A 19 7.11 -3.62 15.57
C ARG A 19 8.47 -3.25 16.16
N ASN A 20 9.04 -4.11 16.99
CA ASN A 20 10.33 -3.93 17.64
C ASN A 20 11.43 -4.85 17.05
N GLY A 21 11.12 -5.62 15.99
CA GLY A 21 12.07 -6.47 15.30
C GLY A 21 12.38 -7.80 15.99
N ALA A 22 11.53 -8.26 16.91
CA ALA A 22 11.68 -9.52 17.59
C ALA A 22 10.96 -10.68 16.88
N GLU A 23 11.64 -11.82 16.72
CA GLU A 23 11.01 -13.03 16.17
C GLU A 23 10.23 -13.78 17.27
N HIS A 24 9.01 -14.21 16.92
CA HIS A 24 8.16 -15.05 17.76
C HIS A 24 8.04 -16.46 17.20
N ASP A 25 7.93 -17.44 18.09
CA ASP A 25 7.63 -18.81 17.70
C ASP A 25 6.15 -18.97 17.27
N LYS A 26 5.80 -20.18 16.83
CA LYS A 26 4.44 -20.51 16.35
C LYS A 26 3.33 -20.35 17.41
N ASN A 27 3.70 -20.13 18.67
CA ASN A 27 2.80 -19.99 19.82
C ASN A 27 2.83 -18.57 20.40
N GLY A 28 3.54 -17.60 19.76
CA GLY A 28 3.63 -16.22 20.22
C GLY A 28 4.54 -16.01 21.45
N LEU A 29 5.37 -16.97 21.80
CA LEU A 29 6.31 -16.83 22.93
C LEU A 29 7.64 -16.23 22.46
N PHE A 30 8.21 -15.38 23.32
CA PHE A 30 9.50 -14.75 23.12
C PHE A 30 10.62 -15.80 23.23
N THR A 31 11.39 -16.02 22.17
CA THR A 31 12.59 -16.89 22.19
C THR A 31 13.83 -16.06 22.54
N GLY A 32 13.82 -15.41 23.67
CA GLY A 32 14.96 -14.69 24.21
C GLY A 32 15.62 -15.50 25.34
N ASN A 33 16.85 -15.94 25.12
CA ASN A 33 17.64 -16.67 26.13
C ASN A 33 18.02 -15.70 27.26
N GLY A 34 17.34 -15.80 28.39
CA GLY A 34 17.65 -15.04 29.58
C GLY A 34 18.85 -15.63 30.30
N ASN A 35 19.91 -14.89 30.41
CA ASN A 35 20.96 -15.18 31.40
C ASN A 35 20.97 -14.07 32.45
N SER A 36 20.60 -14.42 33.67
CA SER A 36 20.62 -13.59 34.85
C SER A 36 21.95 -13.70 35.54
N GLY A 37 22.49 -12.58 36.02
CA GLY A 37 23.41 -12.60 37.15
C GLY A 37 24.53 -11.56 37.15
N GLY A 38 24.51 -10.64 38.11
CA GLY A 38 25.73 -10.14 38.75
C GLY A 38 25.98 -8.62 38.62
N ASN A 39 25.75 -7.93 39.74
CA ASN A 39 26.21 -6.59 40.10
C ASN A 39 27.67 -6.26 39.73
N ILE A 40 27.95 -5.02 39.39
CA ILE A 40 28.83 -4.06 40.12
C ILE A 40 28.95 -2.77 39.26
N ALA A 41 28.78 -1.61 39.86
CA ALA A 41 29.07 -0.23 39.36
C ALA A 41 30.51 0.16 39.76
N PRO A 42 31.01 1.38 39.44
CA PRO A 42 31.00 2.18 38.24
C PRO A 42 32.44 2.54 37.78
N GLU A 43 32.65 2.99 36.54
CA GLU A 43 33.64 4.06 36.23
C GLU A 43 33.66 4.41 34.74
N SER A 44 33.48 5.73 34.53
CA SER A 44 34.06 6.65 33.54
C SER A 44 34.24 6.22 32.06
N GLU A 45 33.51 6.99 31.24
CA GLU A 45 33.97 7.65 30.02
C GLU A 45 34.95 6.95 29.08
N VAL A 46 34.45 6.50 27.94
CA VAL A 46 34.99 6.86 26.61
C VAL A 46 33.86 6.79 25.59
N TYR A 47 33.49 7.90 25.03
CA TYR A 47 32.64 7.99 23.83
C TYR A 47 33.39 7.38 22.65
N ALA A 48 33.26 6.10 22.45
CA ALA A 48 33.60 5.47 21.19
C ALA A 48 32.39 5.64 20.25
N LYS A 49 32.54 6.54 19.31
CA LYS A 49 31.69 6.75 18.17
C LYS A 49 31.47 5.45 17.44
N SER A 50 30.33 4.80 17.64
CA SER A 50 29.92 3.65 16.83
C SER A 50 29.81 4.10 15.38
N PRO A 51 30.37 3.35 14.42
CA PRO A 51 30.14 3.67 13.02
C PRO A 51 28.66 3.47 12.75
N THR A 52 28.00 4.55 12.39
CA THR A 52 26.68 4.53 11.80
C THR A 52 26.78 3.72 10.51
N THR A 53 26.42 2.46 10.57
CA THR A 53 26.15 1.67 9.36
C THR A 53 24.91 2.31 8.76
N GLU A 54 25.12 3.26 7.86
CA GLU A 54 24.07 3.63 6.90
C GLU A 54 23.78 2.35 6.12
N GLU A 55 22.69 1.69 6.48
CA GLU A 55 22.09 0.69 5.63
C GLU A 55 21.76 1.39 4.32
N ASN A 56 22.61 1.16 3.34
CA ASN A 56 22.45 1.59 1.97
C ASN A 56 21.34 0.72 1.34
N SER A 57 20.10 0.90 1.82
CA SER A 57 18.91 0.38 1.18
C SER A 57 18.72 1.20 -0.09
N THR A 58 19.31 0.73 -1.18
CA THR A 58 18.98 1.20 -2.52
C THR A 58 17.45 1.24 -2.60
N PRO A 59 16.82 2.40 -2.88
CA PRO A 59 15.38 2.47 -3.04
C PRO A 59 14.99 1.43 -4.08
N LEU A 60 14.16 0.44 -3.72
CA LEU A 60 13.63 -0.53 -4.67
C LEU A 60 13.01 0.26 -5.82
N ASP A 61 13.50 0.03 -7.02
CA ASP A 61 12.98 0.69 -8.21
C ASP A 61 11.50 0.28 -8.34
N ILE A 62 10.61 1.25 -8.17
CA ILE A 62 9.16 1.05 -8.26
C ILE A 62 8.80 0.41 -9.60
N THR A 63 9.56 0.70 -10.65
CA THR A 63 9.39 0.12 -11.99
C THR A 63 9.63 -1.40 -12.00
N GLU A 64 10.56 -1.90 -11.18
CA GLU A 64 10.79 -3.35 -11.05
C GLU A 64 9.58 -4.06 -10.40
N ILE A 65 8.88 -3.36 -9.50
CA ILE A 65 7.72 -3.91 -8.78
C ILE A 65 6.45 -3.78 -9.62
N LEU A 66 6.20 -2.60 -10.18
CA LEU A 66 4.93 -2.24 -10.82
C LEU A 66 4.95 -2.41 -12.34
N GLY A 67 6.12 -2.59 -12.94
CA GLY A 67 6.29 -2.69 -14.39
C GLY A 67 6.35 -1.32 -15.06
N GLU A 68 5.79 -1.19 -16.26
CA GLU A 68 5.88 -0.02 -17.13
C GLU A 68 5.11 1.19 -16.59
N GLU A 69 5.74 2.36 -16.59
CA GLU A 69 5.08 3.63 -16.32
C GLU A 69 4.48 4.22 -17.59
N PHE A 70 3.18 4.50 -17.61
CA PHE A 70 2.51 5.22 -18.68
C PHE A 70 2.36 6.69 -18.28
N ILE A 71 2.85 7.60 -19.14
CA ILE A 71 2.92 9.03 -18.84
C ILE A 71 1.80 9.77 -19.58
N GLY A 72 1.28 10.85 -18.96
CA GLY A 72 0.36 11.79 -19.61
C GLY A 72 -1.13 11.45 -19.50
N TYR A 73 -1.49 10.33 -18.87
CA TYR A 73 -2.88 9.96 -18.68
C TYR A 73 -3.40 10.42 -17.30
N LYS A 74 -4.64 10.94 -17.24
CA LYS A 74 -5.28 11.41 -16.02
C LYS A 74 -6.75 11.00 -15.94
N GLY A 75 -7.28 10.93 -14.73
CA GLY A 75 -8.69 10.65 -14.49
C GLY A 75 -9.16 9.37 -15.18
N THR A 76 -10.28 9.47 -15.89
CA THR A 76 -10.89 8.35 -16.62
C THR A 76 -9.98 7.81 -17.73
N ASP A 77 -9.15 8.66 -18.36
CA ASP A 77 -8.22 8.20 -19.41
C ASP A 77 -7.12 7.31 -18.82
N ALA A 78 -6.66 7.60 -17.60
CA ALA A 78 -5.71 6.75 -16.88
C ALA A 78 -6.33 5.38 -16.57
N VAL A 79 -7.59 5.35 -16.12
CA VAL A 79 -8.34 4.10 -15.90
C VAL A 79 -8.44 3.28 -17.20
N ASN A 80 -8.89 3.90 -18.29
CA ASN A 80 -9.07 3.23 -19.58
C ASN A 80 -7.74 2.71 -20.14
N LYS A 81 -6.66 3.49 -20.01
CA LYS A 81 -5.32 3.09 -20.44
C LYS A 81 -4.89 1.80 -19.74
N LEU A 82 -4.95 1.78 -18.40
CA LEU A 82 -4.52 0.60 -17.65
C LEU A 82 -5.43 -0.61 -17.84
N LEU A 83 -6.74 -0.41 -18.05
CA LEU A 83 -7.66 -1.51 -18.37
C LEU A 83 -7.35 -2.12 -19.74
N GLY A 84 -6.93 -1.30 -20.72
CA GLY A 84 -6.51 -1.79 -22.03
C GLY A 84 -5.20 -2.56 -22.00
N GLU A 85 -4.18 -2.02 -21.29
CA GLU A 85 -2.85 -2.62 -21.21
C GLU A 85 -2.79 -3.82 -20.26
N LYS A 86 -3.63 -3.86 -19.24
CA LYS A 86 -3.66 -4.89 -18.17
C LYS A 86 -2.32 -5.06 -17.45
N ARG A 87 -1.57 -3.97 -17.30
CA ARG A 87 -0.24 -3.93 -16.66
C ARG A 87 0.16 -2.50 -16.32
N GLY A 88 1.23 -2.37 -15.54
CA GLY A 88 1.91 -1.11 -15.31
C GLY A 88 1.15 -0.15 -14.38
N TYR A 89 1.57 1.11 -14.41
CA TYR A 89 1.04 2.15 -13.55
C TYR A 89 1.15 3.54 -14.20
N ILE A 90 0.42 4.50 -13.62
CA ILE A 90 0.41 5.90 -14.02
C ILE A 90 0.62 6.76 -12.78
N LYS A 91 1.73 7.48 -12.68
CA LYS A 91 1.95 8.50 -11.64
C LYS A 91 1.07 9.71 -11.90
N GLY A 92 0.51 10.28 -10.82
CA GLY A 92 -0.33 11.47 -10.94
C GLY A 92 -1.58 11.25 -11.79
N ALA A 93 -2.11 10.02 -11.82
CA ALA A 93 -3.37 9.69 -12.49
C ALA A 93 -4.54 10.51 -11.95
N PHE A 94 -4.51 10.79 -10.65
CA PHE A 94 -5.48 11.63 -9.94
C PHE A 94 -4.78 12.69 -9.12
N ARG A 95 -5.53 13.71 -8.69
CA ARG A 95 -5.04 14.74 -7.78
C ARG A 95 -6.03 15.01 -6.66
N ASN A 96 -5.53 15.06 -5.43
CA ASN A 96 -6.32 15.44 -4.27
C ASN A 96 -5.62 16.56 -3.48
N LYS A 97 -6.40 17.43 -2.83
CA LYS A 97 -5.85 18.58 -2.08
C LYS A 97 -4.98 18.16 -0.90
N THR A 98 -5.27 17.01 -0.29
CA THR A 98 -4.55 16.48 0.88
C THR A 98 -3.29 15.73 0.50
N PHE A 99 -3.34 14.92 -0.57
CA PHE A 99 -2.26 14.00 -0.94
C PHE A 99 -1.39 14.49 -2.10
N GLY A 100 -1.83 15.53 -2.83
CA GLY A 100 -1.21 15.90 -4.09
C GLY A 100 -1.52 14.89 -5.18
N ASP A 101 -0.50 14.45 -5.89
CA ASP A 101 -0.60 13.51 -6.99
C ASP A 101 -0.74 12.07 -6.47
N ILE A 102 -1.70 11.33 -7.01
CA ILE A 102 -2.04 9.96 -6.63
C ILE A 102 -1.87 9.06 -7.86
N ALA A 103 -1.11 7.99 -7.70
CA ALA A 103 -0.89 7.02 -8.75
C ALA A 103 -2.06 6.04 -8.89
N LEU A 104 -2.26 5.53 -10.10
CA LEU A 104 -3.13 4.41 -10.39
C LEU A 104 -2.30 3.26 -10.92
N LEU A 105 -2.55 2.06 -10.39
CA LEU A 105 -1.89 0.83 -10.78
C LEU A 105 -2.89 -0.13 -11.41
N TYR A 106 -2.46 -0.86 -12.43
CA TYR A 106 -3.24 -2.03 -12.81
C TYR A 106 -3.23 -3.05 -11.68
N GLY A 107 -2.05 -3.33 -11.11
CA GLY A 107 -1.87 -4.15 -9.92
C GLY A 107 -2.16 -5.64 -10.15
N ASP A 108 -2.57 -6.29 -9.06
CA ASP A 108 -2.86 -7.72 -9.01
C ASP A 108 -4.14 -8.01 -8.19
N GLU A 109 -4.31 -9.22 -7.67
CA GLU A 109 -5.47 -9.56 -6.84
C GLU A 109 -5.49 -8.87 -5.47
N THR A 110 -4.40 -8.22 -5.05
CA THR A 110 -4.23 -7.59 -3.72
C THR A 110 -4.36 -6.07 -3.73
N LEU A 111 -4.05 -5.43 -4.86
CA LEU A 111 -4.07 -3.97 -5.00
C LEU A 111 -4.34 -3.50 -6.43
N GLY A 112 -4.81 -2.26 -6.57
CA GLY A 112 -5.02 -1.59 -7.86
C GLY A 112 -6.31 -2.01 -8.58
N LEU A 113 -6.39 -1.72 -9.88
CA LEU A 113 -7.60 -1.97 -10.69
C LEU A 113 -7.99 -3.43 -10.76
N CYS A 114 -7.01 -4.34 -10.89
CA CYS A 114 -7.25 -5.78 -10.92
C CYS A 114 -7.95 -6.25 -9.64
N HIS A 115 -7.44 -5.79 -8.48
CA HIS A 115 -8.05 -6.06 -7.17
C HIS A 115 -9.49 -5.50 -7.07
N ILE A 116 -9.71 -4.24 -7.46
CA ILE A 116 -11.04 -3.61 -7.42
C ILE A 116 -12.02 -4.48 -8.23
N ILE A 117 -11.68 -4.82 -9.46
CA ILE A 117 -12.54 -5.60 -10.35
C ILE A 117 -12.84 -6.98 -9.75
N ALA A 118 -11.81 -7.70 -9.30
CA ALA A 118 -11.95 -9.04 -8.73
C ALA A 118 -12.85 -9.02 -7.48
N GLN A 119 -12.65 -8.07 -6.57
CA GLN A 119 -13.46 -7.96 -5.35
C GLN A 119 -14.92 -7.58 -5.66
N ARG A 120 -15.16 -6.66 -6.60
CA ARG A 120 -16.53 -6.28 -6.97
C ARG A 120 -17.26 -7.43 -7.66
N LYS A 121 -16.59 -8.20 -8.52
CA LYS A 121 -17.16 -9.42 -9.11
C LYS A 121 -17.51 -10.47 -8.06
N LYS A 122 -16.64 -10.71 -7.07
CA LYS A 122 -16.94 -11.61 -5.93
C LYS A 122 -18.15 -11.15 -5.11
N GLN A 123 -18.44 -9.85 -5.09
CA GLN A 123 -19.62 -9.26 -4.43
C GLN A 123 -20.87 -9.23 -5.29
N GLY A 124 -20.84 -9.83 -6.49
CA GLY A 124 -21.98 -9.89 -7.40
C GLY A 124 -22.27 -8.60 -8.18
N PHE A 125 -21.27 -7.71 -8.31
CA PHE A 125 -21.41 -6.54 -9.19
C PHE A 125 -21.35 -6.98 -10.65
N THR A 126 -22.26 -6.42 -11.48
CA THR A 126 -22.19 -6.56 -12.93
C THR A 126 -21.03 -5.74 -13.49
N ASP A 127 -20.60 -6.06 -14.71
CA ASP A 127 -19.52 -5.34 -15.37
C ASP A 127 -19.85 -3.84 -15.57
N GLU A 128 -21.13 -3.49 -15.82
CA GLU A 128 -21.60 -2.11 -15.91
C GLU A 128 -21.41 -1.36 -14.58
N LYS A 129 -21.81 -1.97 -13.44
CA LYS A 129 -21.65 -1.36 -12.12
C LYS A 129 -20.18 -1.18 -11.74
N ILE A 130 -19.31 -2.08 -12.18
CA ILE A 130 -17.86 -1.96 -11.99
C ILE A 130 -17.32 -0.82 -12.86
N LYS A 131 -17.75 -0.73 -14.11
CA LYS A 131 -17.37 0.35 -15.02
C LYS A 131 -17.81 1.72 -14.48
N ASP A 132 -19.03 1.84 -13.95
CA ASP A 132 -19.52 3.06 -13.31
C ASP A 132 -18.65 3.46 -12.11
N LEU A 133 -18.34 2.52 -11.23
CA LEU A 133 -17.47 2.74 -10.08
C LEU A 133 -16.06 3.20 -10.50
N LEU A 134 -15.49 2.60 -11.54
CA LEU A 134 -14.17 2.99 -12.04
C LEU A 134 -14.21 4.35 -12.75
N GLY A 135 -15.32 4.67 -13.43
CA GLY A 135 -15.54 5.95 -14.08
C GLY A 135 -15.70 7.12 -13.10
N SER A 136 -16.23 6.85 -11.90
CA SER A 136 -16.40 7.86 -10.85
C SER A 136 -15.14 8.12 -10.00
N LEU A 137 -14.09 7.31 -10.13
CA LEU A 137 -12.88 7.41 -9.29
C LEU A 137 -12.26 8.80 -9.31
N ASP A 138 -12.21 9.46 -10.46
CA ASP A 138 -11.63 10.79 -10.59
C ASP A 138 -12.38 11.81 -9.75
N ASP A 139 -13.71 11.82 -9.83
CA ASP A 139 -14.56 12.73 -9.06
C ASP A 139 -14.51 12.41 -7.56
N VAL A 140 -14.56 11.13 -7.19
CA VAL A 140 -14.45 10.69 -5.79
C VAL A 140 -13.11 11.12 -5.19
N ILE A 141 -12.01 10.88 -5.88
CA ILE A 141 -10.67 11.18 -5.37
C ILE A 141 -10.42 12.69 -5.32
N THR A 142 -10.82 13.43 -6.36
CA THR A 142 -10.55 14.87 -6.47
C THR A 142 -11.41 15.68 -5.50
N ASN A 143 -12.68 15.34 -5.36
CA ASN A 143 -13.69 16.16 -4.66
C ASN A 143 -14.20 15.52 -3.37
N GLY A 144 -13.80 14.29 -3.06
CA GLY A 144 -14.28 13.56 -1.89
C GLY A 144 -13.69 14.06 -0.57
N LYS A 145 -14.39 13.75 0.52
CA LYS A 145 -13.91 13.98 1.89
C LYS A 145 -12.89 12.93 2.28
N VAL A 146 -11.75 13.37 2.79
CA VAL A 146 -10.66 12.51 3.26
C VAL A 146 -10.82 12.20 4.75
N GLU A 147 -10.77 10.94 5.12
CA GLU A 147 -10.77 10.47 6.52
C GLU A 147 -9.70 9.38 6.69
N PRO A 148 -9.06 9.27 7.89
CA PRO A 148 -8.21 8.11 8.18
C PRO A 148 -9.02 6.82 8.09
N SER A 149 -8.45 5.77 7.51
CA SER A 149 -9.11 4.47 7.44
C SER A 149 -9.20 3.83 8.83
N LYS A 150 -10.35 3.21 9.11
CA LYS A 150 -10.59 2.51 10.38
C LYS A 150 -9.82 1.18 10.49
N THR A 151 -9.20 0.73 9.43
CA THR A 151 -8.50 -0.57 9.37
C THR A 151 -7.10 -0.54 10.01
N GLY A 152 -6.63 0.61 10.50
CA GLY A 152 -5.35 0.73 11.22
C GLY A 152 -4.08 0.66 10.36
N ASN A 153 -4.22 0.52 9.04
CA ASN A 153 -3.10 0.41 8.10
C ASN A 153 -2.84 1.78 7.49
N GLU A 154 -2.20 2.72 8.10
CA GLU A 154 -1.76 4.01 7.52
C GLU A 154 -2.42 4.41 6.17
N THR A 155 -3.68 4.00 5.94
CA THR A 155 -4.44 4.27 4.73
C THR A 155 -5.53 5.30 5.00
N PHE A 156 -6.06 5.89 3.94
CA PHE A 156 -7.09 6.91 4.02
C PHE A 156 -8.28 6.53 3.14
N GLU A 157 -9.48 6.86 3.62
CA GLU A 157 -10.71 6.77 2.85
C GLU A 157 -11.01 8.13 2.22
N VAL A 158 -11.22 8.15 0.91
CA VAL A 158 -11.78 9.32 0.22
C VAL A 158 -13.20 8.96 -0.17
N TYR A 159 -14.15 9.71 0.36
CA TYR A 159 -15.57 9.42 0.26
C TYR A 159 -16.34 10.50 -0.47
N LYS A 160 -17.19 10.09 -1.42
CA LYS A 160 -18.16 10.97 -2.10
C LYS A 160 -19.35 10.15 -2.60
N ASP A 161 -20.58 10.65 -2.38
CA ASP A 161 -21.83 10.12 -2.95
C ASP A 161 -22.04 8.60 -2.80
N GLY A 162 -21.64 8.04 -1.64
CA GLY A 162 -21.75 6.61 -1.38
C GLY A 162 -20.63 5.77 -1.99
N GLU A 163 -19.66 6.36 -2.63
CA GLU A 163 -18.47 5.70 -3.16
C GLU A 163 -17.24 6.03 -2.32
N VAL A 164 -16.35 5.07 -2.19
CA VAL A 164 -15.14 5.18 -1.38
C VAL A 164 -13.95 4.71 -2.18
N ALA A 165 -12.89 5.51 -2.21
CA ALA A 165 -11.56 5.10 -2.66
C ALA A 165 -10.64 5.00 -1.44
N ILE A 166 -9.88 3.92 -1.32
CA ILE A 166 -8.83 3.76 -0.31
C ILE A 166 -7.50 4.16 -0.92
N ILE A 167 -6.85 5.11 -0.28
CA ILE A 167 -5.55 5.62 -0.70
C ILE A 167 -4.49 5.12 0.29
N SER A 168 -3.43 4.53 -0.25
CA SER A 168 -2.23 4.18 0.51
C SER A 168 -1.12 5.20 0.20
N PRO A 169 -0.47 5.79 1.22
CA PRO A 169 0.65 6.71 1.01
C PRO A 169 1.99 5.99 0.82
N LYS A 170 2.01 4.67 1.01
CA LYS A 170 3.24 3.87 0.95
C LYS A 170 3.03 2.59 0.17
N LEU A 171 4.04 2.20 -0.60
CA LEU A 171 4.16 0.90 -1.25
C LEU A 171 5.46 0.23 -0.77
N ASN A 172 5.35 -0.93 -0.12
CA ASN A 172 6.51 -1.66 0.42
C ASN A 172 7.45 -0.78 1.26
N GLY A 173 6.88 0.07 2.14
CA GLY A 173 7.64 0.98 2.99
C GLY A 173 8.10 2.29 2.32
N ASN A 174 8.11 2.36 1.00
CA ASN A 174 8.50 3.56 0.26
C ASN A 174 7.32 4.54 0.12
N HIS A 175 7.61 5.84 0.16
CA HIS A 175 6.61 6.87 -0.12
C HIS A 175 6.15 6.78 -1.57
N PHE A 176 4.95 6.28 -1.76
CA PHE A 176 4.29 6.16 -3.05
C PHE A 176 2.78 6.17 -2.87
N THR A 177 2.17 7.31 -3.12
CA THR A 177 0.72 7.47 -2.91
C THR A 177 -0.06 6.90 -4.09
N PHE A 178 -0.96 5.95 -3.82
CA PHE A 178 -1.72 5.27 -4.86
C PHE A 178 -3.12 4.83 -4.41
N VAL A 179 -3.96 4.52 -5.39
CA VAL A 179 -5.29 3.94 -5.16
C VAL A 179 -5.12 2.44 -4.86
N LEU A 180 -5.40 2.05 -3.62
CA LEU A 180 -5.33 0.66 -3.17
C LEU A 180 -6.55 -0.14 -3.64
N THR A 181 -7.75 0.39 -3.36
CA THR A 181 -9.04 -0.22 -3.72
C THR A 181 -10.15 0.82 -3.77
N ALA A 182 -11.32 0.46 -4.31
CA ALA A 182 -12.52 1.29 -4.29
C ALA A 182 -13.79 0.44 -4.19
N TYR A 183 -14.84 1.00 -3.55
CA TYR A 183 -16.11 0.30 -3.35
C TYR A 183 -17.28 1.26 -3.13
N LYS A 184 -18.52 0.74 -3.24
CA LYS A 184 -19.73 1.46 -2.83
C LYS A 184 -20.05 1.17 -1.37
N SER A 185 -20.10 2.21 -0.55
CA SER A 185 -20.47 2.11 0.86
C SER A 185 -21.98 1.98 1.02
N ARG A 186 -22.43 1.01 1.84
CA ARG A 186 -23.87 0.84 2.14
C ARG A 186 -24.39 1.85 3.17
N ASN A 187 -23.52 2.49 3.95
CA ASN A 187 -23.88 3.24 5.16
C ASN A 187 -23.41 4.70 5.20
N LYS A 188 -22.75 5.21 4.16
CA LYS A 188 -22.37 6.63 4.09
C LYS A 188 -23.29 7.32 3.07
N LYS A 189 -24.26 8.08 3.58
CA LYS A 189 -25.04 9.06 2.82
C LYS A 189 -24.44 10.45 3.02
#